data_d47a034f402859cd45ca797a3c574c67
#
_entry.id   d47a034f402859cd45ca797a3c574c67
#
_cell.length_a   1.000
_cell.length_b   1.000
_cell.length_c   1.000
_cell.angle_alpha   90.00
_cell.angle_beta   90.00
_cell.angle_gamma   90.00
#
_symmetry.space_group_name_H-M   'P 1'
#
loop_
_entity.id
_entity.type
_entity.pdbx_description
1 polymer ?
#
loop_
_entity_poly.entity_id
_entity_poly.type
_entity_poly.pdbx_seq_one_letter_code
_entity_poly.pdbx_strand_id
1 'polypeptide(L)'
;MNMQKYYKAEMDRLLTITTSIVSVILLAPAALTAFFWYKNKFGQAGVSPGRPGAELLLLAALLPATAYITRAMAPRGYVIDDINLLIDRRIKPITIPLGEIKEVRPARDGILKGSLRLMGTSGYYGYYGLFWKRGVGKYRAYATRLSELVEIKTEKTLFVLSPENPGEFISSLGALLRR
;
A
#
# COMPACT_ATOMS: atom_id res chain seq x y z
N MET A 1 11.18 -1.62 -30.09
CA MET A 1 11.97 -1.76 -28.83
C MET A 1 11.08 -1.22 -27.72
N ASN A 2 10.42 -2.12 -26.95
CA ASN A 2 9.52 -1.67 -25.87
C ASN A 2 10.34 -0.98 -24.79
N MET A 3 10.19 0.33 -24.66
CA MET A 3 10.80 1.09 -23.57
C MET A 3 9.95 0.92 -22.30
N GLN A 4 10.32 -0.06 -21.51
CA GLN A 4 9.70 -0.27 -20.21
C GLN A 4 10.58 0.39 -19.14
N LYS A 5 10.05 1.43 -18.48
CA LYS A 5 10.74 2.13 -17.38
C LYS A 5 10.06 1.78 -16.05
N TYR A 6 10.86 1.30 -15.09
CA TYR A 6 10.41 0.99 -13.73
C TYR A 6 10.85 2.06 -12.74
N TYR A 7 9.91 2.54 -11.94
CA TYR A 7 10.11 3.50 -10.86
C TYR A 7 9.69 2.87 -9.55
N LYS A 8 10.62 2.76 -8.60
CA LYS A 8 10.37 2.15 -7.29
C LYS A 8 9.44 3.02 -6.44
N ALA A 9 8.60 2.39 -5.63
CA ALA A 9 7.81 3.06 -4.59
C ALA A 9 8.53 2.90 -3.25
N GLU A 10 9.41 3.84 -2.91
CA GLU A 10 10.14 3.81 -1.64
C GLU A 10 9.28 4.30 -0.48
N MET A 11 9.37 3.61 0.66
CA MET A 11 8.72 4.05 1.89
C MET A 11 9.54 5.16 2.54
N ASP A 12 8.87 6.21 3.00
CA ASP A 12 9.51 7.20 3.84
C ASP A 12 9.77 6.64 5.26
N ARG A 13 10.60 7.35 6.01
CA ARG A 13 11.01 6.95 7.36
C ARG A 13 9.81 6.84 8.31
N LEU A 14 8.85 7.75 8.20
CA LEU A 14 7.64 7.77 9.01
C LEU A 14 6.78 6.53 8.75
N LEU A 15 6.55 6.20 7.48
CA LEU A 15 5.78 5.02 7.11
C LEU A 15 6.47 3.73 7.57
N THR A 16 7.80 3.67 7.47
CA THR A 16 8.57 2.51 7.94
C THR A 16 8.40 2.29 9.44
N ILE A 17 8.53 3.36 10.26
CA ILE A 17 8.34 3.29 11.71
C ILE A 17 6.90 2.89 12.04
N THR A 18 5.92 3.55 11.46
CA THR A 18 4.49 3.26 11.71
C THR A 18 4.15 1.82 11.33
N THR A 19 4.63 1.35 10.19
CA THR A 19 4.44 -0.04 9.74
C THR A 19 5.07 -1.04 10.71
N SER A 20 6.27 -0.77 11.21
CA SER A 20 6.95 -1.64 12.18
C SER A 20 6.17 -1.72 13.50
N ILE A 21 5.74 -0.59 14.04
CA ILE A 21 4.95 -0.55 15.29
C ILE A 21 3.63 -1.31 15.13
N VAL A 22 2.88 -1.03 14.06
CA VAL A 22 1.60 -1.70 13.78
C VAL A 22 1.80 -3.19 13.55
N SER A 23 2.88 -3.61 12.88
CA SER A 23 3.21 -5.02 12.68
C SER A 23 3.47 -5.73 14.00
N VAL A 24 4.22 -5.11 14.93
CA VAL A 24 4.45 -5.68 16.26
C VAL A 24 3.12 -5.83 17.02
N ILE A 25 2.29 -4.80 17.05
CA ILE A 25 0.97 -4.83 17.71
C ILE A 25 0.07 -5.94 17.13
N LEU A 26 0.10 -6.16 15.83
CA LEU A 26 -0.73 -7.18 15.17
C LEU A 26 -0.18 -8.60 15.34
N LEU A 27 1.14 -8.77 15.38
CA LEU A 27 1.78 -10.09 15.38
C LEU A 27 2.10 -10.60 16.80
N ALA A 28 2.36 -9.72 17.77
CA ALA A 28 2.70 -10.10 19.14
C ALA A 28 1.63 -11.00 19.81
N PRO A 29 0.31 -10.71 19.72
CA PRO A 29 -0.70 -11.59 20.31
C PRO A 29 -0.69 -13.01 19.73
N ALA A 30 -0.47 -13.15 18.42
CA ALA A 30 -0.39 -14.46 17.77
C ALA A 30 0.86 -15.22 18.22
N ALA A 31 2.01 -14.56 18.34
CA ALA A 31 3.24 -15.15 18.82
C ALA A 31 3.13 -15.57 20.30
N LEU A 32 2.54 -14.72 21.16
CA LEU A 32 2.30 -15.04 22.57
C LEU A 32 1.37 -16.24 22.73
N THR A 33 0.28 -16.30 21.98
CA THR A 33 -0.63 -17.43 22.00
C THR A 33 0.06 -18.73 21.60
N ALA A 34 0.85 -18.70 20.54
CA ALA A 34 1.63 -19.86 20.10
C ALA A 34 2.68 -20.28 21.14
N PHE A 35 3.37 -19.33 21.78
CA PHE A 35 4.35 -19.57 22.82
C PHE A 35 3.73 -20.22 24.08
N PHE A 36 2.62 -19.69 24.58
CA PHE A 36 1.92 -20.26 25.73
C PHE A 36 1.36 -21.65 25.44
N TRP A 37 0.81 -21.85 24.23
CA TRP A 37 0.34 -23.17 23.81
C TRP A 37 1.48 -24.19 23.76
N TYR A 38 2.63 -23.81 23.18
CA TYR A 38 3.83 -24.64 23.13
C TYR A 38 4.33 -25.01 24.54
N LYS A 39 4.45 -24.02 25.43
CA LYS A 39 4.92 -24.21 26.81
C LYS A 39 4.01 -25.14 27.62
N ASN A 40 2.68 -25.00 27.49
CA ASN A 40 1.72 -25.85 28.11
C ASN A 40 1.73 -27.29 27.57
N LYS A 41 2.02 -27.46 26.28
CA LYS A 41 2.07 -28.78 25.65
C LYS A 41 3.34 -29.59 26.07
N PHE A 42 4.45 -28.92 26.25
CA PHE A 42 5.75 -29.56 26.49
C PHE A 42 6.33 -29.30 27.89
N GLY A 43 5.76 -28.40 28.68
CA GLY A 43 6.30 -27.93 29.95
C GLY A 43 5.75 -28.61 31.21
N GLN A 44 4.68 -29.38 31.14
CA GLN A 44 4.07 -30.05 32.30
C GLN A 44 3.65 -31.46 31.93
N ALA A 45 4.40 -32.43 32.43
CA ALA A 45 3.98 -33.82 32.45
C ALA A 45 2.78 -33.95 33.42
N GLY A 46 1.56 -34.14 32.92
CA GLY A 46 0.39 -34.49 33.76
C GLY A 46 -0.79 -33.52 33.75
N VAL A 47 -0.67 -32.34 33.18
CA VAL A 47 -1.83 -31.43 32.97
C VAL A 47 -2.19 -31.41 31.52
N SER A 48 -3.40 -31.85 31.16
CA SER A 48 -3.92 -31.70 29.80
C SER A 48 -3.96 -30.20 29.45
N PRO A 49 -3.20 -29.71 28.45
CA PRO A 49 -3.28 -28.32 28.09
C PRO A 49 -4.70 -28.04 27.63
N GLY A 50 -5.40 -27.12 28.30
CA GLY A 50 -6.69 -26.64 27.83
C GLY A 50 -6.54 -26.24 26.37
N ARG A 51 -7.42 -26.75 25.50
CA ARG A 51 -7.42 -26.34 24.09
C ARG A 51 -7.64 -24.83 24.05
N PRO A 52 -6.79 -24.05 23.33
CA PRO A 52 -7.08 -22.65 23.13
C PRO A 52 -8.47 -22.53 22.54
N GLY A 53 -9.29 -21.64 23.07
CA GLY A 53 -10.64 -21.42 22.53
C GLY A 53 -10.58 -21.09 21.04
N ALA A 54 -11.59 -21.47 20.29
CA ALA A 54 -11.66 -21.23 18.85
C ALA A 54 -11.42 -19.75 18.50
N GLU A 55 -11.81 -18.84 19.40
CA GLU A 55 -11.62 -17.39 19.26
C GLU A 55 -10.12 -16.99 19.22
N LEU A 56 -9.29 -17.58 20.08
CA LEU A 56 -7.86 -17.30 20.10
C LEU A 56 -7.16 -17.84 18.85
N LEU A 57 -7.59 -19.00 18.35
CA LEU A 57 -7.08 -19.56 17.09
C LEU A 57 -7.48 -18.69 15.90
N LEU A 58 -8.71 -18.19 15.87
CA LEU A 58 -9.18 -17.25 14.84
C LEU A 58 -8.39 -15.95 14.86
N LEU A 59 -8.16 -15.34 16.03
CA LEU A 59 -7.35 -14.13 16.15
C LEU A 59 -5.91 -14.37 15.71
N ALA A 60 -5.31 -15.49 16.11
CA ALA A 60 -3.95 -15.88 15.73
C ALA A 60 -3.79 -16.07 14.22
N ALA A 61 -4.84 -16.44 13.51
CA ALA A 61 -4.85 -16.56 12.04
C ALA A 61 -5.19 -15.24 11.33
N LEU A 62 -6.21 -14.51 11.80
CA LEU A 62 -6.73 -13.32 11.12
C LEU A 62 -5.74 -12.15 11.17
N LEU A 63 -5.03 -11.94 12.29
CA LEU A 63 -4.12 -10.81 12.41
C LEU A 63 -2.92 -10.90 11.44
N PRO A 64 -2.19 -12.02 11.35
CA PRO A 64 -1.14 -12.18 10.34
C PRO A 64 -1.68 -12.14 8.90
N ALA A 65 -2.86 -12.71 8.66
CA ALA A 65 -3.50 -12.66 7.35
C ALA A 65 -3.81 -11.22 6.92
N THR A 66 -4.33 -10.39 7.83
CA THR A 66 -4.58 -8.97 7.59
C THR A 66 -3.28 -8.23 7.26
N ALA A 67 -2.21 -8.45 8.03
CA ALA A 67 -0.90 -7.86 7.77
C ALA A 67 -0.36 -8.27 6.40
N TYR A 68 -0.47 -9.55 6.05
CA TYR A 68 -0.04 -10.07 4.75
C TYR A 68 -0.83 -9.46 3.59
N ILE A 69 -2.17 -9.44 3.66
CA ILE A 69 -3.04 -8.87 2.62
C ILE A 69 -2.73 -7.39 2.43
N THR A 70 -2.60 -6.63 3.53
CA THR A 70 -2.28 -5.20 3.48
C THR A 70 -0.94 -4.97 2.78
N ARG A 71 0.10 -5.72 3.14
CA ARG A 71 1.41 -5.66 2.47
C ARG A 71 1.34 -6.04 1.00
N ALA A 72 0.52 -7.04 0.65
CA ALA A 72 0.41 -7.53 -0.71
C ALA A 72 -0.34 -6.56 -1.64
N MET A 73 -1.21 -5.72 -1.08
CA MET A 73 -1.93 -4.66 -1.81
C MET A 73 -1.14 -3.35 -1.91
N ALA A 74 -0.08 -3.16 -1.13
CA ALA A 74 0.76 -1.97 -1.18
C ALA A 74 1.49 -1.85 -2.53
N PRO A 75 1.65 -0.63 -3.07
CA PRO A 75 2.41 -0.42 -4.29
C PRO A 75 3.90 -0.70 -4.05
N ARG A 76 4.54 -1.40 -4.99
CA ARG A 76 5.97 -1.71 -5.01
C ARG A 76 6.74 -0.79 -5.95
N GLY A 77 6.08 -0.37 -7.02
CA GLY A 77 6.64 0.49 -8.04
C GLY A 77 5.62 0.82 -9.11
N TYR A 78 6.10 1.55 -10.09
CA TYR A 78 5.32 2.01 -11.23
C TYR A 78 6.09 1.72 -12.49
N VAL A 79 5.42 1.11 -13.47
CA VAL A 79 6.01 0.78 -14.77
C VAL A 79 5.32 1.60 -15.83
N ILE A 80 6.09 2.34 -16.60
CA ILE A 80 5.61 3.04 -17.79
C ILE A 80 6.02 2.21 -19.00
N ASP A 81 5.06 1.73 -19.75
CA ASP A 81 5.29 1.14 -21.07
C ASP A 81 4.67 2.02 -22.18
N ASP A 82 4.79 1.60 -23.44
CA ASP A 82 4.33 2.38 -24.60
C ASP A 82 2.80 2.58 -24.64
N ILE A 83 2.01 1.80 -23.88
CA ILE A 83 0.55 1.78 -23.95
C ILE A 83 -0.09 2.04 -22.59
N ASN A 84 0.59 1.63 -21.49
CA ASN A 84 0.01 1.61 -20.17
C ASN A 84 0.94 2.16 -19.10
N LEU A 85 0.35 2.71 -18.06
CA LEU A 85 0.98 2.91 -16.76
C LEU A 85 0.50 1.80 -15.81
N LEU A 86 1.42 1.01 -15.29
CA LEU A 86 1.14 -0.09 -14.36
C LEU A 86 1.57 0.30 -12.95
N ILE A 87 0.67 0.14 -11.99
CA ILE A 87 1.00 0.21 -10.57
C ILE A 87 1.28 -1.22 -10.12
N ASP A 88 2.57 -1.54 -9.91
CA ASP A 88 3.02 -2.86 -9.50
C ASP A 88 2.63 -3.13 -8.04
N ARG A 89 1.98 -4.28 -7.80
CA ARG A 89 1.59 -4.80 -6.48
C ARG A 89 1.75 -6.32 -6.49
N ARG A 90 1.91 -6.92 -5.30
CA ARG A 90 2.01 -8.40 -5.20
C ARG A 90 0.73 -9.13 -5.63
N ILE A 91 -0.42 -8.55 -5.27
CA ILE A 91 -1.72 -9.04 -5.74
C ILE A 91 -2.10 -8.12 -6.89
N LYS A 92 -2.54 -8.63 -7.98
CA LYS A 92 -3.08 -8.00 -9.19
C LYS A 92 -2.61 -6.53 -9.42
N PRO A 93 -1.75 -6.26 -10.39
CA PRO A 93 -1.34 -4.90 -10.75
C PRO A 93 -2.54 -4.07 -11.20
N ILE A 94 -2.44 -2.76 -11.11
CA ILE A 94 -3.43 -1.83 -11.64
C ILE A 94 -2.88 -1.25 -12.94
N THR A 95 -3.64 -1.41 -14.01
CA THR A 95 -3.30 -0.88 -15.33
C THR A 95 -4.10 0.38 -15.60
N ILE A 96 -3.43 1.44 -16.01
CA ILE A 96 -4.02 2.71 -16.45
C ILE A 96 -3.58 2.92 -17.90
N PRO A 97 -4.47 2.79 -18.88
CA PRO A 97 -4.14 3.04 -20.28
C PRO A 97 -3.67 4.49 -20.47
N LEU A 98 -2.58 4.71 -21.21
CA LEU A 98 -2.09 6.08 -21.47
C LEU A 98 -3.12 6.94 -22.15
N GLY A 99 -3.94 6.38 -23.02
CA GLY A 99 -5.04 7.10 -23.69
C GLY A 99 -6.12 7.64 -22.75
N GLU A 100 -6.25 7.11 -21.52
CA GLU A 100 -7.17 7.65 -20.50
C GLU A 100 -6.55 8.80 -19.68
N ILE A 101 -5.24 9.00 -19.76
CA ILE A 101 -4.52 10.01 -18.97
C ILE A 101 -4.63 11.36 -19.68
N LYS A 102 -5.22 12.33 -19.00
CA LYS A 102 -5.38 13.70 -19.49
C LYS A 102 -4.27 14.63 -19.08
N GLU A 103 -3.74 14.42 -17.87
CA GLU A 103 -2.75 15.31 -17.27
C GLU A 103 -1.89 14.55 -16.26
N VAL A 104 -0.59 14.83 -16.26
CA VAL A 104 0.37 14.41 -15.24
C VAL A 104 1.08 15.65 -14.72
N ARG A 105 1.14 15.77 -13.38
CA ARG A 105 1.77 16.94 -12.73
C ARG A 105 2.25 16.58 -11.33
N PRO A 106 3.12 17.42 -10.72
CA PRO A 106 3.39 17.33 -9.29
C PRO A 106 2.09 17.44 -8.51
N ALA A 107 1.94 16.62 -7.46
CA ALA A 107 0.75 16.65 -6.66
C ALA A 107 0.70 17.94 -5.81
N ARG A 108 -0.52 18.38 -5.51
CA ARG A 108 -0.74 19.49 -4.58
C ARG A 108 -0.17 19.15 -3.23
N ASP A 109 0.48 20.14 -2.62
CA ASP A 109 1.05 19.98 -1.29
C ASP A 109 0.02 19.46 -0.28
N GLY A 110 0.43 18.42 0.43
CA GLY A 110 -0.39 17.83 1.48
C GLY A 110 -1.67 17.17 0.98
N ILE A 111 -1.77 16.73 -0.29
CA ILE A 111 -3.00 16.10 -0.81
C ILE A 111 -3.45 14.92 0.05
N LEU A 112 -2.53 14.10 0.55
CA LEU A 112 -2.84 12.98 1.43
C LEU A 112 -3.10 13.41 2.87
N LYS A 113 -2.50 14.53 3.32
CA LYS A 113 -2.70 15.04 4.69
C LYS A 113 -4.12 15.57 4.86
N GLY A 114 -4.82 15.11 5.90
CA GLY A 114 -6.20 15.53 6.17
C GLY A 114 -7.24 15.00 5.18
N SER A 115 -6.89 14.02 4.36
CA SER A 115 -7.85 13.33 3.50
C SER A 115 -8.59 12.24 4.26
N LEU A 116 -9.89 12.13 4.03
CA LEU A 116 -10.72 11.06 4.56
C LEU A 116 -10.50 9.80 3.75
N ARG A 117 -10.11 8.71 4.40
CA ARG A 117 -10.01 7.39 3.77
C ARG A 117 -11.40 6.75 3.70
N LEU A 118 -11.89 6.51 2.50
CA LEU A 118 -13.16 5.81 2.26
C LEU A 118 -12.96 4.29 2.20
N MET A 119 -11.85 3.83 1.57
CA MET A 119 -11.50 2.42 1.46
C MET A 119 -9.98 2.27 1.31
N GLY A 120 -9.40 1.18 1.86
CA GLY A 120 -7.98 0.88 1.76
C GLY A 120 -7.22 1.15 3.06
N THR A 121 -5.97 1.59 2.99
CA THR A 121 -5.12 1.86 4.16
C THR A 121 -4.48 3.24 4.10
N SER A 122 -4.17 3.76 5.30
CA SER A 122 -3.49 5.04 5.47
C SER A 122 -2.46 4.91 6.59
N GLY A 123 -1.18 4.69 6.21
CA GLY A 123 -0.06 4.61 7.15
C GLY A 123 0.38 3.19 7.55
N TYR A 124 -0.22 2.12 6.99
CA TYR A 124 0.26 0.76 7.16
C TYR A 124 0.65 0.17 5.80
N TYR A 125 1.95 -0.05 5.56
CA TYR A 125 2.57 -0.39 4.27
C TYR A 125 2.34 0.62 3.13
N GLY A 126 1.63 1.74 3.36
CA GLY A 126 1.37 2.75 2.34
C GLY A 126 0.06 3.50 2.57
N TYR A 127 -0.21 4.38 1.62
CA TYR A 127 -1.44 5.15 1.48
C TYR A 127 -2.08 4.69 0.17
N TYR A 128 -2.98 3.71 0.23
CA TYR A 128 -3.58 3.18 -0.99
C TYR A 128 -5.06 2.87 -0.83
N GLY A 129 -5.80 3.05 -1.91
CA GLY A 129 -7.23 2.88 -1.98
C GLY A 129 -7.97 4.15 -2.38
N LEU A 130 -9.20 4.29 -1.91
CA LEU A 130 -10.09 5.40 -2.20
C LEU A 130 -10.08 6.41 -1.07
N PHE A 131 -9.82 7.66 -1.41
CA PHE A 131 -9.77 8.81 -0.51
C PHE A 131 -10.72 9.91 -0.98
N TRP A 132 -11.07 10.78 -0.05
CA TRP A 132 -11.82 12.00 -0.33
C TRP A 132 -11.17 13.19 0.37
N LYS A 133 -11.12 14.32 -0.29
CA LYS A 133 -10.63 15.56 0.28
C LYS A 133 -11.48 16.73 -0.20
N ARG A 134 -11.75 17.66 0.72
CA ARG A 134 -12.45 18.91 0.38
C ARG A 134 -11.66 19.68 -0.68
N GLY A 135 -12.33 20.15 -1.74
CA GLY A 135 -11.70 20.86 -2.85
C GLY A 135 -11.00 19.97 -3.90
N VAL A 136 -10.93 18.65 -3.68
CA VAL A 136 -10.39 17.67 -4.65
C VAL A 136 -11.47 16.68 -5.07
N GLY A 137 -12.34 16.30 -4.11
CA GLY A 137 -13.32 15.24 -4.31
C GLY A 137 -12.74 13.85 -4.02
N LYS A 138 -13.33 12.81 -4.65
CA LYS A 138 -12.86 11.42 -4.55
C LYS A 138 -11.66 11.22 -5.47
N TYR A 139 -10.63 10.54 -4.94
CA TYR A 139 -9.44 10.16 -5.70
C TYR A 139 -8.87 8.83 -5.21
N ARG A 140 -8.03 8.19 -6.01
CA ARG A 140 -7.32 6.96 -5.67
C ARG A 140 -5.86 7.27 -5.37
N ALA A 141 -5.38 6.86 -4.21
CA ALA A 141 -3.96 6.94 -3.88
C ALA A 141 -3.32 5.55 -3.97
N TYR A 142 -2.08 5.52 -4.41
CA TYR A 142 -1.17 4.37 -4.35
C TYR A 142 0.23 4.93 -4.10
N ALA A 143 0.48 5.32 -2.86
CA ALA A 143 1.69 6.02 -2.44
C ALA A 143 2.31 5.35 -1.22
N THR A 144 3.62 5.49 -1.07
CA THR A 144 4.42 4.99 0.07
C THR A 144 5.10 6.10 0.84
N ARG A 145 4.82 7.37 0.50
CA ARG A 145 5.30 8.56 1.21
C ARG A 145 4.27 9.68 1.12
N LEU A 146 4.43 10.71 1.96
CA LEU A 146 3.51 11.85 2.04
C LEU A 146 3.98 13.08 1.27
N SER A 147 5.22 13.07 0.79
CA SER A 147 5.85 14.14 0.01
C SER A 147 6.24 13.65 -1.38
N GLU A 148 6.57 14.59 -2.26
CA GLU A 148 7.05 14.30 -3.62
C GLU A 148 6.10 13.37 -4.39
N LEU A 149 4.83 13.71 -4.34
CA LEU A 149 3.76 12.95 -4.97
C LEU A 149 3.50 13.46 -6.39
N VAL A 150 2.94 12.58 -7.20
CA VAL A 150 2.51 12.87 -8.58
C VAL A 150 1.01 12.66 -8.69
N GLU A 151 0.30 13.64 -9.23
CA GLU A 151 -1.10 13.54 -9.62
C GLU A 151 -1.21 13.12 -11.10
N ILE A 152 -2.03 12.11 -11.35
CA ILE A 152 -2.39 11.66 -12.69
C ILE A 152 -3.90 11.78 -12.82
N LYS A 153 -4.34 12.71 -13.65
CA LYS A 153 -5.76 12.92 -13.94
C LYS A 153 -6.16 12.08 -15.13
N THR A 154 -7.10 11.16 -14.92
CA THR A 154 -7.75 10.42 -16.00
C THR A 154 -9.14 10.96 -16.28
N GLU A 155 -9.83 10.43 -17.28
CA GLU A 155 -11.24 10.78 -17.56
C GLU A 155 -12.16 10.48 -16.38
N LYS A 156 -11.88 9.40 -15.63
CA LYS A 156 -12.78 8.86 -14.59
C LYS A 156 -12.39 9.26 -13.18
N THR A 157 -11.09 9.43 -12.91
CA THR A 157 -10.60 9.62 -11.54
C THR A 157 -9.22 10.28 -11.51
N LEU A 158 -8.86 10.78 -10.34
CA LEU A 158 -7.52 11.27 -10.03
C LEU A 158 -6.75 10.17 -9.31
N PHE A 159 -5.53 9.87 -9.76
CA PHE A 159 -4.58 9.00 -9.09
C PHE A 159 -3.47 9.83 -8.44
N VAL A 160 -3.03 9.39 -7.25
CA VAL A 160 -1.90 9.98 -6.52
C VAL A 160 -0.86 8.89 -6.28
N LEU A 161 0.33 9.09 -6.82
CA LEU A 161 1.44 8.13 -6.80
C LEU A 161 2.66 8.76 -6.12
N SER A 162 3.63 7.92 -5.72
CA SER A 162 4.90 8.36 -5.11
C SER A 162 6.11 7.68 -5.78
N PRO A 163 6.40 7.95 -7.06
CA PRO A 163 7.57 7.38 -7.71
C PRO A 163 8.86 7.93 -7.10
N GLU A 164 9.94 7.14 -7.10
CA GLU A 164 11.25 7.51 -6.53
C GLU A 164 11.76 8.85 -7.05
N ASN A 165 11.66 9.07 -8.38
CA ASN A 165 12.07 10.30 -9.07
C ASN A 165 10.86 10.97 -9.73
N PRO A 166 10.09 11.83 -9.03
CA PRO A 166 8.85 12.40 -9.56
C PRO A 166 9.05 13.23 -10.82
N GLY A 167 10.14 14.01 -10.89
CA GLY A 167 10.45 14.84 -12.05
C GLY A 167 10.72 14.03 -13.32
N GLU A 168 11.54 12.97 -13.22
CA GLU A 168 11.81 12.07 -14.32
C GLU A 168 10.56 11.28 -14.72
N PHE A 169 9.78 10.82 -13.74
CA PHE A 169 8.52 10.12 -13.98
C PHE A 169 7.53 10.98 -14.77
N ILE A 170 7.33 12.25 -14.36
CA ILE A 170 6.45 13.21 -15.04
C ILE A 170 6.95 13.48 -16.46
N SER A 171 8.26 13.69 -16.64
CA SER A 171 8.87 13.96 -17.95
C SER A 171 8.70 12.77 -18.89
N SER A 172 8.98 11.56 -18.42
CA SER A 172 8.86 10.33 -19.20
C SER A 172 7.42 10.06 -19.61
N LEU A 173 6.47 10.17 -18.66
CA LEU A 173 5.06 9.96 -18.93
C LEU A 173 4.51 11.08 -19.85
N GLY A 174 4.87 12.33 -19.60
CA GLY A 174 4.48 13.48 -20.43
C GLY A 174 4.98 13.41 -21.87
N ALA A 175 6.15 12.85 -22.11
CA ALA A 175 6.68 12.63 -23.45
C ALA A 175 5.87 11.59 -24.24
N LEU A 176 5.34 10.56 -23.58
CA LEU A 176 4.47 9.56 -24.21
C LEU A 176 3.06 10.09 -24.49
N LEU A 177 2.53 10.96 -23.63
CA LEU A 177 1.19 11.56 -23.83
C LEU A 177 1.12 12.60 -24.96
N ARG A 178 2.27 13.06 -25.48
CA ARG A 178 2.35 14.03 -26.60
C ARG A 178 2.53 13.36 -27.96
N ARG A 179 2.66 12.04 -28.00
CA ARG A 179 2.77 11.26 -29.24
C ARG A 179 1.38 10.91 -29.78
#